data_d4b4e8bdc9ea99e2c5eeba1991436c4c
#
_entry.id   d4b4e8bdc9ea99e2c5eeba1991436c4c
#
_cell.length_a   1.000
_cell.length_b   1.000
_cell.length_c   1.000
_cell.angle_alpha   90.00
_cell.angle_beta   90.00
_cell.angle_gamma   90.00
#
_symmetry.space_group_name_H-M   'P 1'
#
loop_
_entity.id
_entity.type
_entity.pdbx_description
1 polymer ?
#
loop_
_entity_poly.entity_id
_entity_poly.type
_entity_poly.pdbx_seq_one_letter_code
_entity_poly.pdbx_strand_id
1 'polypeptide(L)'
;MSVVSFYPLNLNFILAQVLLLGLAFVHPVLWANEQYTLSSQRLSKIIEAENRFFDLSKGAIKPSDQELTRKAQEIVASYESYLGENPQDTHALILFGKFLDKVGQQDHAVNYFLEADSLNPRLAVVKQQIGNYLIGEGRPVDAFPFFMLTLEIEPQQPAYHFHLANYLFLFEDEVVQAEIMDEEALKSFMHDCFGKASSLSPGNFDYHLRFAQSFFDYPKASR
;
A
#
# COMPACT_ATOMS: atom_id res chain seq x y z
N MET A 1 2.50 -26.10 74.59
CA MET A 1 3.11 -24.80 74.27
C MET A 1 4.16 -25.09 73.19
N SER A 2 3.84 -24.90 71.94
CA SER A 2 4.73 -25.10 70.82
C SER A 2 5.28 -23.72 70.38
N VAL A 3 6.60 -23.56 70.53
CA VAL A 3 7.33 -22.36 70.17
C VAL A 3 7.49 -22.33 68.66
N VAL A 4 6.83 -21.36 67.99
CA VAL A 4 7.03 -21.08 66.55
C VAL A 4 8.30 -20.27 66.38
N SER A 5 9.32 -20.90 65.80
CA SER A 5 10.58 -20.27 65.47
C SER A 5 10.42 -19.45 64.16
N PHE A 6 10.53 -18.11 64.25
CA PHE A 6 10.61 -17.22 63.10
C PHE A 6 12.05 -17.20 62.57
N TYR A 7 12.25 -17.70 61.33
CA TYR A 7 13.52 -17.47 60.61
C TYR A 7 13.52 -16.04 60.03
N PRO A 8 14.63 -15.29 60.16
CA PRO A 8 14.73 -13.95 59.56
C PRO A 8 14.72 -14.08 58.05
N LEU A 9 13.77 -13.38 57.40
CA LEU A 9 13.72 -13.19 55.95
C LEU A 9 15.00 -12.51 55.47
N ASN A 10 15.77 -13.25 54.67
CA ASN A 10 17.03 -12.73 54.09
C ASN A 10 16.69 -11.77 52.93
N LEU A 11 16.64 -10.48 53.21
CA LEU A 11 16.27 -9.41 52.28
C LEU A 11 17.13 -9.41 51.03
N ASN A 12 18.39 -9.87 51.13
CA ASN A 12 19.32 -9.97 50.01
C ASN A 12 18.91 -11.09 49.02
N PHE A 13 18.23 -12.14 49.50
CA PHE A 13 17.74 -13.22 48.60
C PHE A 13 16.51 -12.78 47.83
N ILE A 14 15.64 -11.97 48.41
CA ILE A 14 14.46 -11.40 47.72
C ILE A 14 14.89 -10.38 46.69
N LEU A 15 15.86 -9.52 47.00
CA LEU A 15 16.42 -8.53 46.07
C LEU A 15 17.12 -9.21 44.87
N ALA A 16 17.85 -10.31 45.08
CA ALA A 16 18.48 -11.07 44.00
C ALA A 16 17.45 -11.74 43.07
N GLN A 17 16.34 -12.26 43.59
CA GLN A 17 15.27 -12.84 42.80
C GLN A 17 14.49 -11.79 41.98
N VAL A 18 14.24 -10.59 42.55
CA VAL A 18 13.58 -9.51 41.86
C VAL A 18 14.45 -8.95 40.71
N LEU A 19 15.79 -8.88 40.94
CA LEU A 19 16.74 -8.48 39.89
C LEU A 19 16.85 -9.50 38.76
N LEU A 20 16.84 -10.81 39.07
CA LEU A 20 16.84 -11.87 38.06
C LEU A 20 15.54 -11.91 37.24
N LEU A 21 14.38 -11.72 37.86
CA LEU A 21 13.10 -11.63 37.18
C LEU A 21 12.99 -10.34 36.33
N GLY A 22 13.52 -9.23 36.78
CA GLY A 22 13.57 -7.97 36.02
C GLY A 22 14.43 -8.08 34.75
N LEU A 23 15.57 -8.77 34.82
CA LEU A 23 16.43 -9.00 33.65
C LEU A 23 15.79 -9.95 32.62
N ALA A 24 15.00 -10.95 33.06
CA ALA A 24 14.32 -11.89 32.19
C ALA A 24 13.19 -11.23 31.35
N PHE A 25 12.56 -10.15 31.85
CA PHE A 25 11.53 -9.39 31.11
C PHE A 25 12.08 -8.27 30.23
N VAL A 26 13.29 -7.77 30.51
CA VAL A 26 13.90 -6.69 29.75
C VAL A 26 14.57 -7.23 28.46
N HIS A 27 15.14 -8.43 28.50
CA HIS A 27 15.80 -9.05 27.35
C HIS A 27 14.90 -9.19 26.11
N PRO A 28 13.67 -9.77 26.17
CA PRO A 28 12.85 -9.95 24.98
C PRO A 28 12.43 -8.62 24.33
N VAL A 29 12.20 -7.58 25.13
CA VAL A 29 11.83 -6.24 24.61
C VAL A 29 13.01 -5.56 23.92
N LEU A 30 14.22 -5.69 24.45
CA LEU A 30 15.43 -5.13 23.83
C LEU A 30 15.74 -5.86 22.49
N TRP A 31 15.64 -7.19 22.45
CA TRP A 31 15.85 -7.96 21.23
C TRP A 31 14.79 -7.67 20.18
N ALA A 32 13.52 -7.54 20.55
CA ALA A 32 12.45 -7.18 19.63
C ALA A 32 12.67 -5.78 19.03
N ASN A 33 13.13 -4.82 19.82
CA ASN A 33 13.41 -3.47 19.34
C ASN A 33 14.64 -3.41 18.42
N GLU A 34 15.71 -4.17 18.70
CA GLU A 34 16.87 -4.30 17.81
C GLU A 34 16.50 -4.97 16.48
N GLN A 35 15.74 -6.03 16.51
CA GLN A 35 15.29 -6.73 15.30
C GLN A 35 14.41 -5.83 14.45
N TYR A 36 13.50 -5.06 15.07
CA TYR A 36 12.65 -4.09 14.35
C TYR A 36 13.49 -2.99 13.69
N THR A 37 14.50 -2.44 14.38
CA THR A 37 15.39 -1.43 13.79
C THR A 37 16.26 -1.98 12.68
N LEU A 38 16.75 -3.20 12.76
CA LEU A 38 17.53 -3.86 11.69
C LEU A 38 16.65 -4.15 10.46
N SER A 39 15.44 -4.65 10.65
CA SER A 39 14.49 -4.89 9.56
C SER A 39 14.14 -3.58 8.85
N SER A 40 13.83 -2.51 9.58
CA SER A 40 13.52 -1.20 8.97
C SER A 40 14.72 -0.61 8.21
N GLN A 41 15.94 -0.78 8.70
CA GLN A 41 17.16 -0.36 7.98
C GLN A 41 17.38 -1.18 6.70
N ARG A 42 17.11 -2.49 6.73
CA ARG A 42 17.21 -3.34 5.53
C ARG A 42 16.18 -2.92 4.48
N LEU A 43 14.93 -2.71 4.88
CA LEU A 43 13.89 -2.25 3.97
C LEU A 43 14.23 -0.88 3.37
N SER A 44 14.74 0.07 4.16
CA SER A 44 15.22 1.37 3.66
C SER A 44 16.28 1.22 2.57
N LYS A 45 17.26 0.31 2.73
CA LYS A 45 18.28 0.05 1.71
C LYS A 45 17.71 -0.52 0.42
N ILE A 46 16.68 -1.36 0.51
CA ILE A 46 15.98 -1.88 -0.67
C ILE A 46 15.27 -0.73 -1.41
N ILE A 47 14.54 0.12 -0.67
CA ILE A 47 13.87 1.30 -1.23
C ILE A 47 14.87 2.26 -1.90
N GLU A 48 16.03 2.48 -1.29
CA GLU A 48 17.09 3.29 -1.90
C GLU A 48 17.65 2.66 -3.18
N ALA A 49 17.78 1.32 -3.23
CA ALA A 49 18.20 0.62 -4.43
C ALA A 49 17.15 0.72 -5.54
N GLU A 50 15.86 0.58 -5.20
CA GLU A 50 14.74 0.79 -6.13
C GLU A 50 14.74 2.22 -6.70
N ASN A 51 14.86 3.23 -5.86
CA ASN A 51 14.92 4.62 -6.31
C ASN A 51 16.07 4.85 -7.28
N ARG A 52 17.29 4.38 -6.95
CA ARG A 52 18.44 4.46 -7.85
C ARG A 52 18.21 3.75 -9.18
N PHE A 53 17.53 2.60 -9.15
CA PHE A 53 17.19 1.86 -10.37
C PHE A 53 16.28 2.68 -11.29
N PHE A 54 15.21 3.27 -10.76
CA PHE A 54 14.30 4.09 -11.56
C PHE A 54 14.93 5.41 -12.02
N ASP A 55 15.83 6.01 -11.23
CA ASP A 55 16.57 7.21 -11.65
C ASP A 55 17.53 6.89 -12.80
N LEU A 56 18.23 5.75 -12.77
CA LEU A 56 19.08 5.29 -13.86
C LEU A 56 18.29 5.04 -15.15
N SER A 57 17.09 4.47 -15.03
CA SER A 57 16.23 4.18 -16.19
C SER A 57 15.71 5.45 -16.90
N LYS A 58 15.63 6.58 -16.19
CA LYS A 58 15.17 7.89 -16.68
C LYS A 58 16.34 8.78 -17.14
N GLY A 59 17.58 8.43 -16.82
CA GLY A 59 18.77 9.23 -17.11
C GLY A 59 19.04 9.40 -18.60
N ALA A 60 19.78 10.47 -18.97
CA ALA A 60 20.17 10.74 -20.35
C ALA A 60 21.08 9.65 -20.95
N ILE A 61 21.89 9.01 -20.11
CA ILE A 61 22.71 7.84 -20.47
C ILE A 61 22.02 6.61 -19.89
N LYS A 62 21.31 5.86 -20.74
CA LYS A 62 20.63 4.64 -20.31
C LYS A 62 21.62 3.48 -20.20
N PRO A 63 21.57 2.69 -19.09
CA PRO A 63 22.26 1.42 -19.00
C PRO A 63 21.77 0.45 -20.09
N SER A 64 22.56 -0.59 -20.38
CA SER A 64 22.09 -1.66 -21.27
C SER A 64 20.88 -2.40 -20.66
N ASP A 65 20.05 -3.00 -21.50
CA ASP A 65 18.91 -3.81 -21.05
C ASP A 65 19.35 -4.96 -20.13
N GLN A 66 20.52 -5.54 -20.43
CA GLN A 66 21.11 -6.60 -19.59
C GLN A 66 21.48 -6.08 -18.19
N GLU A 67 22.03 -4.87 -18.10
CA GLU A 67 22.36 -4.25 -16.81
C GLU A 67 21.10 -3.88 -16.03
N LEU A 68 20.07 -3.34 -16.67
CA LEU A 68 18.78 -3.05 -16.06
C LEU A 68 18.13 -4.32 -15.53
N THR A 69 18.12 -5.40 -16.33
CA THR A 69 17.57 -6.70 -15.91
C THR A 69 18.30 -7.24 -14.68
N ARG A 70 19.65 -7.22 -14.69
CA ARG A 70 20.43 -7.68 -13.53
C ARG A 70 20.13 -6.87 -12.27
N LYS A 71 20.06 -5.53 -12.38
CA LYS A 71 19.73 -4.66 -11.24
C LYS A 71 18.32 -4.91 -10.70
N ALA A 72 17.34 -5.10 -11.59
CA ALA A 72 15.98 -5.45 -11.18
C ALA A 72 15.96 -6.80 -10.43
N GLN A 73 16.67 -7.81 -10.92
CA GLN A 73 16.79 -9.11 -10.26
C GLN A 73 17.43 -9.03 -8.87
N GLU A 74 18.44 -8.15 -8.68
CA GLU A 74 19.06 -7.92 -7.37
C GLU A 74 18.06 -7.30 -6.37
N ILE A 75 17.19 -6.39 -6.83
CA ILE A 75 16.14 -5.79 -6.00
C ILE A 75 15.08 -6.85 -5.65
N VAL A 76 14.64 -7.66 -6.62
CA VAL A 76 13.72 -8.78 -6.40
C VAL A 76 14.26 -9.70 -5.32
N ALA A 77 15.50 -10.19 -5.46
CA ALA A 77 16.13 -11.08 -4.48
C ALA A 77 16.23 -10.43 -3.09
N SER A 78 16.42 -9.11 -3.02
CA SER A 78 16.50 -8.38 -1.76
C SER A 78 15.13 -8.32 -1.07
N TYR A 79 14.04 -8.08 -1.81
CA TYR A 79 12.67 -8.13 -1.28
C TYR A 79 12.28 -9.53 -0.84
N GLU A 80 12.57 -10.56 -1.65
CA GLU A 80 12.28 -11.96 -1.32
C GLU A 80 13.00 -12.40 -0.04
N SER A 81 14.30 -12.04 0.08
CA SER A 81 15.07 -12.30 1.30
C SER A 81 14.49 -11.58 2.52
N TYR A 82 14.07 -10.33 2.36
CA TYR A 82 13.46 -9.56 3.44
C TYR A 82 12.12 -10.15 3.88
N LEU A 83 11.23 -10.45 2.93
CA LEU A 83 9.91 -11.03 3.20
C LEU A 83 10.00 -12.46 3.73
N GLY A 84 11.03 -13.23 3.36
CA GLY A 84 11.31 -14.54 3.96
C GLY A 84 11.55 -14.49 5.47
N GLU A 85 12.10 -13.37 5.97
CA GLU A 85 12.29 -13.14 7.41
C GLU A 85 11.15 -12.34 8.07
N ASN A 86 10.39 -11.56 7.26
CA ASN A 86 9.33 -10.66 7.73
C ASN A 86 8.04 -10.86 6.88
N PRO A 87 7.44 -12.07 6.85
CA PRO A 87 6.35 -12.40 5.91
C PRO A 87 5.06 -11.61 6.15
N GLN A 88 4.86 -11.01 7.32
CA GLN A 88 3.67 -10.22 7.64
C GLN A 88 3.90 -8.70 7.54
N ASP A 89 5.03 -8.26 6.99
CA ASP A 89 5.27 -6.84 6.74
C ASP A 89 4.45 -6.37 5.53
N THR A 90 3.22 -5.92 5.80
CA THR A 90 2.30 -5.42 4.76
C THR A 90 2.90 -4.26 3.96
N HIS A 91 3.74 -3.42 4.56
CA HIS A 91 4.40 -2.33 3.87
C HIS A 91 5.40 -2.86 2.84
N ALA A 92 6.23 -3.84 3.22
CA ALA A 92 7.17 -4.47 2.30
C ALA A 92 6.46 -5.23 1.17
N LEU A 93 5.35 -5.94 1.46
CA LEU A 93 4.52 -6.60 0.45
C LEU A 93 4.00 -5.61 -0.59
N ILE A 94 3.47 -4.46 -0.15
CA ILE A 94 2.97 -3.41 -1.04
C ILE A 94 4.09 -2.81 -1.89
N LEU A 95 5.25 -2.51 -1.30
CA LEU A 95 6.39 -1.95 -2.01
C LEU A 95 6.91 -2.91 -3.06
N PHE A 96 7.07 -4.19 -2.71
CA PHE A 96 7.52 -5.21 -3.64
C PHE A 96 6.53 -5.44 -4.78
N GLY A 97 5.23 -5.55 -4.47
CA GLY A 97 4.19 -5.62 -5.51
C GLY A 97 4.25 -4.43 -6.47
N LYS A 98 4.39 -3.20 -5.96
CA LYS A 98 4.54 -1.99 -6.80
C LYS A 98 5.82 -1.99 -7.64
N PHE A 99 6.92 -2.52 -7.11
CA PHE A 99 8.14 -2.66 -7.88
C PHE A 99 7.95 -3.64 -9.04
N LEU A 100 7.39 -4.83 -8.76
CA LEU A 100 7.09 -5.84 -9.78
C LEU A 100 6.15 -5.32 -10.87
N ASP A 101 5.09 -4.61 -10.51
CA ASP A 101 4.17 -3.97 -11.45
C ASP A 101 4.90 -3.00 -12.38
N LYS A 102 5.72 -2.11 -11.82
CA LYS A 102 6.51 -1.12 -12.60
C LYS A 102 7.53 -1.75 -13.55
N VAL A 103 8.05 -2.95 -13.26
CA VAL A 103 8.97 -3.67 -14.14
C VAL A 103 8.25 -4.67 -15.06
N GLY A 104 6.92 -4.61 -15.13
CA GLY A 104 6.11 -5.38 -16.07
C GLY A 104 5.79 -6.81 -15.61
N GLN A 105 5.90 -7.10 -14.32
CA GLN A 105 5.61 -8.42 -13.72
C GLN A 105 4.27 -8.39 -12.94
N GLN A 106 3.17 -7.98 -13.63
CA GLN A 106 1.87 -7.76 -13.02
C GLN A 106 1.30 -9.03 -12.34
N ASP A 107 1.45 -10.20 -12.97
CA ASP A 107 0.96 -11.48 -12.42
C ASP A 107 1.66 -11.87 -11.10
N HIS A 108 2.92 -11.48 -10.95
CA HIS A 108 3.63 -11.67 -9.69
C HIS A 108 3.26 -10.59 -8.68
N ALA A 109 3.09 -9.34 -9.12
CA ALA A 109 2.74 -8.21 -8.28
C ALA A 109 1.42 -8.43 -7.54
N VAL A 110 0.38 -8.91 -8.26
CA VAL A 110 -0.95 -9.10 -7.67
C VAL A 110 -0.94 -10.09 -6.51
N ASN A 111 -0.09 -11.11 -6.53
CA ASN A 111 0.01 -12.08 -5.43
C ASN A 111 0.42 -11.39 -4.11
N TYR A 112 1.38 -10.45 -4.17
CA TYR A 112 1.80 -9.68 -2.99
C TYR A 112 0.73 -8.69 -2.53
N PHE A 113 -0.05 -8.11 -3.46
CA PHE A 113 -1.19 -7.28 -3.09
C PHE A 113 -2.31 -8.10 -2.41
N LEU A 114 -2.61 -9.30 -2.91
CA LEU A 114 -3.59 -10.20 -2.30
C LEU A 114 -3.14 -10.68 -0.92
N GLU A 115 -1.84 -10.94 -0.75
CA GLU A 115 -1.28 -11.29 0.56
C GLU A 115 -1.39 -10.10 1.53
N ALA A 116 -1.02 -8.89 1.11
CA ALA A 116 -1.19 -7.68 1.92
C ALA A 116 -2.66 -7.44 2.28
N ASP A 117 -3.58 -7.68 1.35
CA ASP A 117 -5.04 -7.57 1.57
C ASP A 117 -5.55 -8.57 2.60
N SER A 118 -5.05 -9.80 2.56
CA SER A 118 -5.41 -10.84 3.53
C SER A 118 -4.97 -10.51 4.95
N LEU A 119 -3.81 -9.85 5.10
CA LEU A 119 -3.27 -9.40 6.38
C LEU A 119 -3.97 -8.14 6.91
N ASN A 120 -4.30 -7.20 6.01
CA ASN A 120 -5.02 -5.98 6.36
C ASN A 120 -5.97 -5.55 5.23
N PRO A 121 -7.27 -5.92 5.29
CA PRO A 121 -8.26 -5.59 4.26
C PRO A 121 -8.60 -4.08 4.14
N ARG A 122 -8.12 -3.25 5.08
CA ARG A 122 -8.39 -1.80 5.12
C ARG A 122 -7.24 -0.96 4.56
N LEU A 123 -6.53 -1.48 3.58
CA LEU A 123 -5.46 -0.77 2.87
C LEU A 123 -5.99 -0.29 1.50
N ALA A 124 -6.41 0.98 1.43
CA ALA A 124 -6.99 1.56 0.21
C ALA A 124 -6.03 1.45 -1.00
N VAL A 125 -4.73 1.66 -0.78
CA VAL A 125 -3.71 1.50 -1.82
C VAL A 125 -3.68 0.08 -2.41
N VAL A 126 -3.92 -0.95 -1.61
CA VAL A 126 -3.97 -2.35 -2.07
C VAL A 126 -5.20 -2.59 -2.92
N LYS A 127 -6.37 -2.08 -2.49
CA LYS A 127 -7.60 -2.14 -3.29
C LYS A 127 -7.40 -1.48 -4.65
N GLN A 128 -6.77 -0.31 -4.70
CA GLN A 128 -6.45 0.34 -5.97
C GLN A 128 -5.56 -0.52 -6.88
N GLN A 129 -4.51 -1.15 -6.32
CA GLN A 129 -3.60 -1.98 -7.12
C GLN A 129 -4.30 -3.23 -7.68
N ILE A 130 -5.17 -3.88 -6.89
CA ILE A 130 -5.97 -5.01 -7.37
C ILE A 130 -6.93 -4.55 -8.48
N GLY A 131 -7.59 -3.41 -8.32
CA GLY A 131 -8.43 -2.82 -9.36
C GLY A 131 -7.67 -2.54 -10.66
N ASN A 132 -6.46 -1.95 -10.56
CA ASN A 132 -5.59 -1.70 -11.71
C ASN A 132 -5.18 -3.01 -12.42
N TYR A 133 -4.83 -4.04 -11.66
CA TYR A 133 -4.52 -5.36 -12.22
C TYR A 133 -5.71 -5.94 -13.01
N LEU A 134 -6.91 -5.88 -12.45
CA LEU A 134 -8.12 -6.36 -13.12
C LEU A 134 -8.40 -5.61 -14.44
N ILE A 135 -8.14 -4.31 -14.49
CA ILE A 135 -8.21 -3.54 -15.75
C ILE A 135 -7.18 -4.08 -16.76
N GLY A 136 -5.94 -4.32 -16.33
CA GLY A 136 -4.88 -4.89 -17.17
C GLY A 136 -5.25 -6.25 -17.74
N GLU A 137 -6.00 -7.06 -16.98
CA GLU A 137 -6.54 -8.36 -17.40
C GLU A 137 -7.79 -8.26 -18.32
N GLY A 138 -8.21 -7.05 -18.72
CA GLY A 138 -9.42 -6.86 -19.51
C GLY A 138 -10.72 -7.10 -18.75
N ARG A 139 -10.70 -6.96 -17.43
CA ARG A 139 -11.83 -7.17 -16.52
C ARG A 139 -12.26 -5.88 -15.80
N PRO A 140 -12.59 -4.81 -16.55
CA PRO A 140 -12.89 -3.52 -15.95
C PRO A 140 -14.11 -3.55 -15.02
N VAL A 141 -15.13 -4.35 -15.34
CA VAL A 141 -16.35 -4.49 -14.52
C VAL A 141 -16.00 -5.03 -13.11
N ASP A 142 -15.10 -6.01 -13.04
CA ASP A 142 -14.66 -6.58 -11.77
C ASP A 142 -13.78 -5.62 -10.93
N ALA A 143 -13.19 -4.61 -11.58
CA ALA A 143 -12.38 -3.59 -10.91
C ALA A 143 -13.22 -2.56 -10.13
N PHE A 144 -14.46 -2.31 -10.53
CA PHE A 144 -15.34 -1.29 -9.96
C PHE A 144 -15.46 -1.36 -8.42
N PRO A 145 -15.80 -2.50 -7.80
CA PRO A 145 -15.92 -2.59 -6.35
C PRO A 145 -14.61 -2.27 -5.62
N PHE A 146 -13.45 -2.56 -6.20
CA PHE A 146 -12.17 -2.24 -5.61
C PHE A 146 -11.91 -0.74 -5.57
N PHE A 147 -12.23 -0.01 -6.63
CA PHE A 147 -12.13 1.47 -6.61
C PHE A 147 -13.14 2.09 -5.66
N MET A 148 -14.35 1.57 -5.56
CA MET A 148 -15.33 2.02 -4.56
C MET A 148 -14.83 1.84 -3.14
N LEU A 149 -14.20 0.70 -2.82
CA LEU A 149 -13.60 0.43 -1.52
C LEU A 149 -12.49 1.43 -1.16
N THR A 150 -11.74 1.96 -2.15
CA THR A 150 -10.74 3.00 -1.83
C THR A 150 -11.37 4.24 -1.22
N LEU A 151 -12.53 4.68 -1.73
CA LEU A 151 -13.25 5.83 -1.21
C LEU A 151 -13.91 5.55 0.14
N GLU A 152 -14.38 4.32 0.37
CA GLU A 152 -14.92 3.92 1.67
C GLU A 152 -13.84 3.95 2.76
N ILE A 153 -12.64 3.49 2.43
CA ILE A 153 -11.52 3.42 3.38
C ILE A 153 -10.90 4.80 3.62
N GLU A 154 -10.65 5.56 2.55
CA GLU A 154 -9.97 6.87 2.60
C GLU A 154 -10.74 7.95 1.82
N PRO A 155 -11.91 8.41 2.31
CA PRO A 155 -12.79 9.35 1.59
C PRO A 155 -12.21 10.76 1.43
N GLN A 156 -11.15 11.10 2.13
CA GLN A 156 -10.48 12.41 2.04
C GLN A 156 -9.22 12.39 1.17
N GLN A 157 -8.88 11.24 0.56
CA GLN A 157 -7.73 11.15 -0.33
C GLN A 157 -8.11 11.57 -1.76
N PRO A 158 -7.62 12.72 -2.27
CA PRO A 158 -8.04 13.24 -3.58
C PRO A 158 -7.69 12.30 -4.74
N ALA A 159 -6.59 11.57 -4.63
CA ALA A 159 -6.15 10.64 -5.66
C ALA A 159 -7.17 9.53 -5.93
N TYR A 160 -7.85 9.01 -4.92
CA TYR A 160 -8.83 7.92 -5.11
C TYR A 160 -10.10 8.41 -5.81
N HIS A 161 -10.56 9.61 -5.49
CA HIS A 161 -11.65 10.25 -6.25
C HIS A 161 -11.27 10.43 -7.72
N PHE A 162 -10.06 10.94 -7.97
CA PHE A 162 -9.56 11.15 -9.32
C PHE A 162 -9.41 9.84 -10.10
N HIS A 163 -8.89 8.79 -9.47
CA HIS A 163 -8.73 7.47 -10.11
C HIS A 163 -10.07 6.82 -10.42
N LEU A 164 -11.05 6.86 -9.50
CA LEU A 164 -12.38 6.33 -9.76
C LEU A 164 -13.07 7.11 -10.89
N ALA A 165 -12.97 8.45 -10.91
CA ALA A 165 -13.55 9.25 -11.98
C ALA A 165 -12.94 8.93 -13.34
N ASN A 166 -11.60 8.77 -13.43
CA ASN A 166 -10.97 8.35 -14.68
C ASN A 166 -11.36 6.93 -15.10
N TYR A 167 -11.50 6.00 -14.14
CA TYR A 167 -11.99 4.66 -14.41
C TYR A 167 -13.40 4.72 -15.02
N LEU A 168 -14.34 5.46 -14.43
CA LEU A 168 -15.70 5.63 -14.94
C LEU A 168 -15.73 6.28 -16.34
N PHE A 169 -14.82 7.23 -16.60
CA PHE A 169 -14.68 7.85 -17.91
C PHE A 169 -14.18 6.87 -18.97
N LEU A 170 -13.21 6.04 -18.63
CA LEU A 170 -12.57 5.11 -19.59
C LEU A 170 -13.43 3.87 -19.88
N PHE A 171 -14.25 3.44 -18.92
CA PHE A 171 -15.02 2.19 -18.97
C PHE A 171 -16.53 2.45 -18.79
N GLU A 172 -17.00 3.62 -19.30
CA GLU A 172 -18.42 4.01 -19.25
C GLU A 172 -19.31 2.93 -19.88
N ASP A 173 -18.98 2.50 -21.09
CA ASP A 173 -19.78 1.53 -21.85
C ASP A 173 -19.87 0.20 -21.10
N GLU A 174 -18.77 -0.31 -20.54
CA GLU A 174 -18.72 -1.58 -19.83
C GLU A 174 -19.53 -1.53 -18.52
N VAL A 175 -19.44 -0.42 -17.79
CA VAL A 175 -20.17 -0.22 -16.54
C VAL A 175 -21.68 -0.11 -16.76
N VAL A 176 -22.09 0.59 -17.83
CA VAL A 176 -23.50 0.74 -18.21
C VAL A 176 -24.06 -0.58 -18.76
N GLN A 177 -23.34 -1.27 -19.64
CA GLN A 177 -23.76 -2.56 -20.19
C GLN A 177 -23.88 -3.66 -19.12
N ALA A 178 -23.04 -3.60 -18.08
CA ALA A 178 -23.09 -4.49 -16.93
C ALA A 178 -24.22 -4.12 -15.92
N GLU A 179 -25.03 -3.11 -16.23
CA GLU A 179 -26.13 -2.62 -15.37
C GLU A 179 -25.68 -2.22 -13.94
N ILE A 180 -24.40 -1.88 -13.75
CA ILE A 180 -23.88 -1.40 -12.47
C ILE A 180 -24.46 -0.02 -12.17
N MET A 181 -24.56 0.84 -13.20
CA MET A 181 -25.05 2.21 -13.11
C MET A 181 -25.62 2.62 -14.46
N ASP A 182 -26.70 3.39 -14.47
CA ASP A 182 -27.17 4.01 -15.72
C ASP A 182 -26.24 5.16 -16.15
N GLU A 183 -26.29 5.53 -17.43
CA GLU A 183 -25.40 6.53 -18.02
C GLU A 183 -25.48 7.90 -17.32
N GLU A 184 -26.69 8.35 -16.95
CA GLU A 184 -26.87 9.64 -16.29
C GLU A 184 -26.28 9.63 -14.87
N ALA A 185 -26.54 8.57 -14.11
CA ALA A 185 -25.98 8.39 -12.77
C ALA A 185 -24.46 8.27 -12.79
N LEU A 186 -23.91 7.54 -13.79
CA LEU A 186 -22.46 7.40 -13.98
C LEU A 186 -21.79 8.74 -14.24
N LYS A 187 -22.32 9.52 -15.21
CA LYS A 187 -21.77 10.84 -15.55
C LYS A 187 -21.86 11.82 -14.40
N SER A 188 -22.95 11.81 -13.64
CA SER A 188 -23.09 12.62 -12.42
C SER A 188 -22.06 12.24 -11.37
N PHE A 189 -21.93 10.95 -11.09
CA PHE A 189 -20.98 10.45 -10.09
C PHE A 189 -19.53 10.70 -10.48
N MET A 190 -19.18 10.50 -11.75
CA MET A 190 -17.87 10.82 -12.30
C MET A 190 -17.53 12.30 -12.12
N HIS A 191 -18.47 13.19 -12.46
CA HIS A 191 -18.33 14.64 -12.28
C HIS A 191 -18.10 15.00 -10.81
N ASP A 192 -18.91 14.46 -9.89
CA ASP A 192 -18.78 14.69 -8.45
C ASP A 192 -17.41 14.22 -7.92
N CYS A 193 -16.91 13.09 -8.39
CA CYS A 193 -15.60 12.57 -8.04
C CYS A 193 -14.47 13.51 -8.51
N PHE A 194 -14.51 14.02 -9.76
CA PHE A 194 -13.53 15.02 -10.21
C PHE A 194 -13.62 16.30 -9.39
N GLY A 195 -14.84 16.79 -9.09
CA GLY A 195 -15.05 17.94 -8.22
C GLY A 195 -14.50 17.76 -6.83
N LYS A 196 -14.67 16.55 -6.24
CA LYS A 196 -14.14 16.23 -4.93
C LYS A 196 -12.61 16.19 -4.93
N ALA A 197 -11.99 15.54 -5.93
CA ALA A 197 -10.53 15.53 -6.08
C ALA A 197 -9.95 16.95 -6.19
N SER A 198 -10.56 17.80 -7.02
CA SER A 198 -10.20 19.21 -7.21
C SER A 198 -10.32 20.00 -5.90
N SER A 199 -11.42 19.84 -5.16
CA SER A 199 -11.65 20.56 -3.89
C SER A 199 -10.70 20.12 -2.77
N LEU A 200 -10.34 18.82 -2.70
CA LEU A 200 -9.43 18.27 -1.70
C LEU A 200 -7.95 18.63 -1.96
N SER A 201 -7.61 18.98 -3.21
CA SER A 201 -6.23 19.32 -3.60
C SER A 201 -6.20 20.57 -4.47
N PRO A 202 -6.45 21.77 -3.91
CA PRO A 202 -6.60 23.02 -4.68
C PRO A 202 -5.31 23.47 -5.41
N GLY A 203 -4.16 22.92 -5.09
CA GLY A 203 -2.89 23.18 -5.81
C GLY A 203 -2.63 22.25 -6.98
N ASN A 204 -3.47 21.22 -7.23
CA ASN A 204 -3.25 20.25 -8.29
C ASN A 204 -3.97 20.68 -9.58
N PHE A 205 -3.18 21.13 -10.56
CA PHE A 205 -3.68 21.60 -11.86
C PHE A 205 -4.45 20.50 -12.63
N ASP A 206 -3.95 19.26 -12.62
CA ASP A 206 -4.57 18.16 -13.37
C ASP A 206 -5.97 17.83 -12.85
N TYR A 207 -6.18 17.91 -11.53
CA TYR A 207 -7.51 17.70 -10.94
C TYR A 207 -8.48 18.79 -11.35
N HIS A 208 -8.05 20.06 -11.35
CA HIS A 208 -8.88 21.18 -11.81
C HIS A 208 -9.19 21.08 -13.29
N LEU A 209 -8.21 20.71 -14.11
CA LEU A 209 -8.39 20.56 -15.55
C LEU A 209 -9.43 19.47 -15.85
N ARG A 210 -9.28 18.29 -15.24
CA ARG A 210 -10.25 17.19 -15.45
C ARG A 210 -11.64 17.53 -14.93
N PHE A 211 -11.73 18.19 -13.80
CA PHE A 211 -13.03 18.69 -13.30
C PHE A 211 -13.67 19.68 -14.28
N ALA A 212 -12.92 20.64 -14.81
CA ALA A 212 -13.44 21.56 -15.83
C ALA A 212 -13.88 20.84 -17.11
N GLN A 213 -13.14 19.81 -17.57
CA GLN A 213 -13.51 18.99 -18.71
C GLN A 213 -14.79 18.20 -18.48
N SER A 214 -15.04 17.69 -17.28
CA SER A 214 -16.23 16.87 -16.96
C SER A 214 -17.55 17.61 -17.10
N PHE A 215 -17.56 18.95 -17.17
CA PHE A 215 -18.75 19.72 -17.53
C PHE A 215 -19.19 19.52 -18.98
N PHE A 216 -18.28 19.13 -19.88
CA PHE A 216 -18.63 18.77 -21.25
C PHE A 216 -19.18 17.34 -21.32
N ASP A 217 -18.68 16.45 -20.48
CA ASP A 217 -19.15 15.06 -20.38
C ASP A 217 -20.53 14.99 -19.68
N TYR A 218 -20.79 15.92 -18.75
CA TYR A 218 -22.06 16.04 -18.01
C TYR A 218 -22.62 17.49 -18.02
N PRO A 219 -23.22 17.94 -19.15
CA PRO A 219 -23.70 19.32 -19.31
C PRO A 219 -24.77 19.76 -18.29
N LYS A 220 -25.48 18.81 -17.66
CA LYS A 220 -26.47 19.12 -16.61
C LYS A 220 -25.84 19.70 -15.35
N ALA A 221 -24.57 19.45 -15.09
CA ALA A 221 -23.83 20.00 -13.94
C ALA A 221 -23.64 21.53 -14.01
N SER A 222 -23.83 22.13 -15.18
CA SER A 222 -23.69 23.58 -15.39
C SER A 222 -25.00 24.38 -15.15
N ARG A 223 -26.09 23.72 -14.77
CA ARG A 223 -27.38 24.32 -14.48
C ARG A 223 -27.67 24.36 -13.00
#